data_e08f152f79c59175a0154574b7bedd54
#
_entry.id   e08f152f79c59175a0154574b7bedd54
#
_cell.length_a   1.000
_cell.length_b   1.000
_cell.length_c   1.000
_cell.angle_alpha   90.00
_cell.angle_beta   90.00
_cell.angle_gamma   90.00
#
_symmetry.space_group_name_H-M   'P 1'
#
loop_
_entity.id
_entity.type
_entity.pdbx_description
1 polymer ?
#
loop_
_entity_poly.entity_id
_entity_poly.type
_entity_poly.pdbx_seq_one_letter_code
_entity_poly.pdbx_strand_id
1 'polypeptide(L)'
;MSAYKWAILMLVTVALLASACTVASAQSTGGVVKISSPPQNGKAGPTERVSGKAQLSKGYSLWIVPYDPTAGKYYPQAPSVTVRSDASWSSRLSVGPIFGVGKTFQIYAVVADQSASTALSSYAAQRTAITKLPSGAQSVD
;
A
#
# COMPACT_ATOMS: atom_id res chain seq x y z
N MET A 1 79.90 7.21 -14.67
CA MET A 1 78.76 8.06 -15.00
C MET A 1 77.48 7.28 -14.68
N SER A 2 76.81 7.67 -13.64
CA SER A 2 75.70 6.89 -13.04
C SER A 2 74.36 7.36 -13.63
N ALA A 3 73.65 6.40 -14.25
CA ALA A 3 72.28 6.63 -14.73
C ALA A 3 71.32 6.12 -13.66
N TYR A 4 70.65 7.01 -12.92
CA TYR A 4 69.61 6.68 -12.00
C TYR A 4 68.31 6.36 -12.77
N LYS A 5 67.90 5.08 -12.76
CA LYS A 5 66.61 4.64 -13.21
C LYS A 5 65.60 4.88 -12.10
N TRP A 6 64.72 5.85 -12.25
CA TRP A 6 63.55 6.05 -11.43
C TRP A 6 62.46 5.07 -11.88
N ALA A 7 62.23 4.05 -11.06
CA ALA A 7 61.07 3.18 -11.23
C ALA A 7 59.84 3.93 -10.64
N ILE A 8 58.93 4.36 -11.50
CA ILE A 8 57.66 4.90 -11.08
C ILE A 8 56.76 3.73 -10.77
N LEU A 9 56.52 3.50 -9.50
CA LEU A 9 55.55 2.54 -8.99
C LEU A 9 54.14 3.14 -9.15
N MET A 10 53.44 2.76 -10.22
CA MET A 10 52.01 3.10 -10.35
C MET A 10 51.19 2.24 -9.40
N LEU A 11 50.76 2.88 -8.31
CA LEU A 11 49.83 2.28 -7.38
C LEU A 11 48.41 2.44 -8.00
N VAL A 12 47.91 1.38 -8.61
CA VAL A 12 46.53 1.32 -9.11
C VAL A 12 45.63 1.05 -7.91
N THR A 13 45.08 2.09 -7.34
CA THR A 13 43.99 1.98 -6.36
C THR A 13 42.69 1.66 -7.10
N VAL A 14 42.32 0.39 -7.09
CA VAL A 14 40.97 -0.04 -7.51
C VAL A 14 39.99 0.36 -6.43
N ALA A 15 39.31 1.48 -6.65
CA ALA A 15 38.16 1.88 -5.84
C ALA A 15 36.98 0.96 -6.19
N LEU A 16 36.72 -0.05 -5.33
CA LEU A 16 35.45 -0.79 -5.36
C LEU A 16 34.33 0.17 -4.96
N LEU A 17 33.61 0.70 -5.95
CA LEU A 17 32.31 1.32 -5.71
C LEU A 17 31.32 0.19 -5.40
N ALA A 18 31.14 -0.08 -4.11
CA ALA A 18 29.99 -0.86 -3.64
C ALA A 18 28.74 0.01 -3.87
N SER A 19 28.07 -0.20 -5.00
CA SER A 19 26.71 0.31 -5.20
C SER A 19 25.79 -0.40 -4.21
N ALA A 20 25.59 0.22 -3.05
CA ALA A 20 24.51 -0.16 -2.17
C ALA A 20 23.20 0.18 -2.89
N CYS A 21 22.56 -0.84 -3.48
CA CYS A 21 21.16 -0.76 -3.84
C CYS A 21 20.35 -0.55 -2.55
N THR A 22 20.15 0.67 -2.16
CA THR A 22 19.13 1.01 -1.19
C THR A 22 17.79 0.76 -1.88
N VAL A 23 17.16 -0.35 -1.55
CA VAL A 23 15.73 -0.54 -1.82
C VAL A 23 15.04 0.55 -1.00
N ALA A 24 14.69 1.64 -1.67
CA ALA A 24 13.85 2.66 -1.08
C ALA A 24 12.48 2.02 -0.90
N SER A 25 12.20 1.50 0.30
CA SER A 25 10.83 1.23 0.71
C SER A 25 10.10 2.55 0.61
N ALA A 26 9.14 2.65 -0.30
CA ALA A 26 8.28 3.80 -0.40
C ALA A 26 7.45 3.87 0.90
N GLN A 27 7.98 4.56 1.90
CA GLN A 27 7.21 4.90 3.08
C GLN A 27 6.14 5.88 2.63
N SER A 28 4.89 5.44 2.63
CA SER A 28 3.79 6.36 2.44
C SER A 28 3.83 7.38 3.58
N THR A 29 3.71 8.65 3.26
CA THR A 29 3.69 9.73 4.25
C THR A 29 2.57 9.57 5.29
N GLY A 30 1.57 8.78 5.00
CA GLY A 30 0.41 8.52 5.85
C GLY A 30 0.56 7.38 6.86
N GLY A 31 1.61 6.57 6.78
CA GLY A 31 1.85 5.48 7.73
C GLY A 31 2.19 4.15 7.08
N VAL A 32 2.28 3.11 7.91
CA VAL A 32 2.57 1.74 7.48
C VAL A 32 1.36 0.87 7.77
N VAL A 33 0.93 0.09 6.79
CA VAL A 33 -0.19 -0.85 6.94
C VAL A 33 0.22 -2.21 6.41
N LYS A 34 -0.23 -3.27 7.08
CA LYS A 34 -0.07 -4.66 6.65
C LYS A 34 -1.40 -5.37 6.76
N ILE A 35 -1.82 -6.03 5.69
CA ILE A 35 -2.94 -6.97 5.70
C ILE A 35 -2.39 -8.34 6.13
N SER A 36 -3.02 -8.96 7.11
CA SER A 36 -2.64 -10.29 7.61
C SER A 36 -3.68 -11.35 7.26
N SER A 37 -4.92 -10.94 7.03
CA SER A 37 -6.02 -11.81 6.62
C SER A 37 -6.97 -11.04 5.69
N PRO A 38 -7.49 -11.66 4.63
CA PRO A 38 -7.22 -13.03 4.16
C PRO A 38 -5.77 -13.20 3.67
N PRO A 39 -5.28 -14.44 3.58
CA PRO A 39 -3.98 -14.69 2.96
C PRO A 39 -4.03 -14.33 1.48
N GLN A 40 -2.88 -14.00 0.92
CA GLN A 40 -2.76 -13.72 -0.51
C GLN A 40 -3.29 -14.90 -1.33
N ASN A 41 -4.06 -14.62 -2.38
CA ASN A 41 -4.75 -15.61 -3.21
C ASN A 41 -5.81 -16.46 -2.47
N GLY A 42 -6.29 -16.00 -1.32
CA GLY A 42 -7.39 -16.63 -0.61
C GLY A 42 -8.71 -16.54 -1.38
N LYS A 43 -9.62 -17.47 -1.08
CA LYS A 43 -11.02 -17.37 -1.56
C LYS A 43 -11.82 -16.53 -0.57
N ALA A 44 -12.57 -15.57 -1.08
CA ALA A 44 -13.45 -14.74 -0.26
C ALA A 44 -14.92 -15.15 -0.44
N GLY A 45 -15.67 -15.11 0.65
CA GLY A 45 -17.12 -15.23 0.61
C GLY A 45 -17.80 -13.89 0.28
N PRO A 46 -19.15 -13.87 0.26
CA PRO A 46 -19.91 -12.62 -0.01
C PRO A 46 -19.63 -11.52 1.04
N THR A 47 -19.23 -11.90 2.22
CA THR A 47 -18.73 -10.99 3.26
C THR A 47 -17.44 -11.57 3.81
N GLU A 48 -16.37 -10.80 3.68
CA GLU A 48 -15.03 -11.20 4.12
C GLU A 48 -14.56 -10.33 5.28
N ARG A 49 -13.88 -10.95 6.25
CA ARG A 49 -13.18 -10.22 7.31
C ARG A 49 -11.75 -9.96 6.88
N VAL A 50 -11.38 -8.69 6.82
CA VAL A 50 -10.02 -8.27 6.55
C VAL A 50 -9.41 -7.73 7.84
N SER A 51 -8.20 -8.12 8.14
CA SER A 51 -7.52 -7.68 9.35
C SER A 51 -6.01 -7.56 9.17
N GLY A 52 -5.38 -6.82 10.08
CA GLY A 52 -3.95 -6.61 10.01
C GLY A 52 -3.41 -5.73 11.12
N LYS A 53 -2.28 -5.11 10.83
CA LYS A 53 -1.60 -4.14 11.68
C LYS A 53 -1.44 -2.83 10.91
N ALA A 54 -1.53 -1.70 11.61
CA ALA A 54 -1.31 -0.39 11.03
C ALA A 54 -0.73 0.59 12.05
N GLN A 55 0.15 1.45 11.58
CA GLN A 55 0.61 2.65 12.29
C GLN A 55 0.36 3.83 11.39
N LEU A 56 -0.62 4.66 11.73
CA LEU A 56 -1.02 5.81 10.93
C LEU A 56 -0.37 7.07 11.46
N SER A 57 0.03 7.94 10.56
CA SER A 57 0.41 9.31 10.88
C SER A 57 -0.82 10.11 11.33
N LYS A 58 -0.59 11.14 12.15
CA LYS A 58 -1.67 12.01 12.62
C LYS A 58 -2.42 12.64 11.44
N GLY A 59 -3.74 12.61 11.48
CA GLY A 59 -4.60 13.17 10.43
C GLY A 59 -4.89 12.22 9.26
N TYR A 60 -4.39 11.00 9.31
CA TYR A 60 -4.68 9.98 8.31
C TYR A 60 -5.68 8.94 8.80
N SER A 61 -6.44 8.40 7.89
CA SER A 61 -7.43 7.34 8.12
C SER A 61 -7.12 6.12 7.26
N LEU A 62 -7.45 4.93 7.76
CA LEU A 62 -7.33 3.67 7.03
C LEU A 62 -8.67 3.32 6.39
N TRP A 63 -8.60 2.94 5.13
CA TRP A 63 -9.73 2.43 4.34
C TRP A 63 -9.38 1.08 3.75
N ILE A 64 -10.36 0.20 3.64
CA ILE A 64 -10.23 -1.06 2.90
C ILE A 64 -11.09 -0.95 1.66
N VAL A 65 -10.44 -1.03 0.50
CA VAL A 65 -11.08 -0.76 -0.78
C VAL A 65 -10.89 -1.95 -1.72
N PRO A 66 -11.96 -2.67 -2.07
CA PRO A 66 -11.91 -3.66 -3.12
C PRO A 66 -11.64 -3.01 -4.48
N TYR A 67 -10.87 -3.70 -5.29
CA TYR A 67 -10.57 -3.32 -6.66
C TYR A 67 -10.89 -4.46 -7.62
N ASP A 68 -11.67 -4.18 -8.65
CA ASP A 68 -11.93 -5.10 -9.74
C ASP A 68 -10.92 -4.83 -10.87
N PRO A 69 -9.94 -5.73 -11.08
CA PRO A 69 -8.94 -5.55 -12.13
C PRO A 69 -9.53 -5.66 -13.55
N THR A 70 -10.65 -6.35 -13.70
CA THR A 70 -11.34 -6.50 -15.01
C THR A 70 -12.04 -5.20 -15.40
N ALA A 71 -12.69 -4.55 -14.44
CA ALA A 71 -13.37 -3.28 -14.65
C ALA A 71 -12.45 -2.06 -14.49
N GLY A 72 -11.27 -2.22 -13.88
CA GLY A 72 -10.37 -1.12 -13.53
C GLY A 72 -10.97 -0.16 -12.51
N LYS A 73 -11.74 -0.65 -11.54
CA LYS A 73 -12.52 0.18 -10.63
C LYS A 73 -12.29 -0.18 -9.17
N TYR A 74 -12.20 0.86 -8.34
CA TYR A 74 -12.21 0.78 -6.88
C TYR A 74 -13.63 0.96 -6.35
N TYR A 75 -13.95 0.26 -5.27
CA TYR A 75 -15.27 0.29 -4.63
C TYR A 75 -15.11 0.68 -3.15
N PRO A 76 -15.01 1.98 -2.82
CA PRO A 76 -14.89 2.42 -1.44
C PRO A 76 -16.06 1.94 -0.60
N GLN A 77 -15.78 1.48 0.62
CA GLN A 77 -16.79 1.01 1.57
C GLN A 77 -16.63 1.75 2.90
N ALA A 78 -17.70 2.31 3.40
CA ALA A 78 -17.75 2.98 4.69
C ALA A 78 -18.05 1.98 5.82
N PRO A 79 -17.66 2.29 7.04
CA PRO A 79 -16.83 3.43 7.45
C PRO A 79 -15.34 3.19 7.24
N SER A 80 -14.51 4.23 7.46
CA SER A 80 -13.06 4.04 7.62
C SER A 80 -12.77 3.09 8.78
N VAL A 81 -11.62 2.43 8.71
CA VAL A 81 -11.24 1.38 9.65
C VAL A 81 -10.63 1.99 10.92
N THR A 82 -11.13 1.57 12.07
CA THR A 82 -10.54 1.97 13.36
C THR A 82 -9.31 1.11 13.66
N VAL A 83 -8.17 1.76 13.83
CA VAL A 83 -6.94 1.13 14.32
C VAL A 83 -6.93 1.21 15.85
N ARG A 84 -6.72 0.06 16.51
CA ARG A 84 -6.66 -0.05 17.97
C ARG A 84 -5.32 0.41 18.52
N SER A 85 -5.25 0.58 19.83
CA SER A 85 -4.02 0.99 20.53
C SER A 85 -2.86 0.01 20.39
N ASP A 86 -3.15 -1.29 20.16
CA ASP A 86 -2.17 -2.34 19.89
C ASP A 86 -1.76 -2.41 18.41
N ALA A 87 -2.10 -1.38 17.62
CA ALA A 87 -1.92 -1.29 16.19
C ALA A 87 -2.74 -2.31 15.37
N SER A 88 -3.57 -3.13 15.98
CA SER A 88 -4.44 -4.05 15.26
C SER A 88 -5.64 -3.35 14.66
N TRP A 89 -6.12 -3.89 13.56
CA TRP A 89 -7.36 -3.45 12.92
C TRP A 89 -8.10 -4.64 12.32
N SER A 90 -9.40 -4.48 12.16
CA SER A 90 -10.26 -5.45 11.49
C SER A 90 -11.43 -4.71 10.87
N SER A 91 -11.77 -5.09 9.66
CA SER A 91 -12.91 -4.57 8.91
C SER A 91 -13.69 -5.71 8.29
N ARG A 92 -14.97 -5.47 8.03
CA ARG A 92 -15.81 -6.40 7.30
C ARG A 92 -16.05 -5.80 5.91
N LEU A 93 -15.68 -6.57 4.89
CA LEU A 93 -15.80 -6.20 3.51
C LEU A 93 -17.00 -6.92 2.90
N SER A 94 -17.90 -6.19 2.27
CA SER A 94 -19.00 -6.77 1.51
C SER A 94 -18.60 -6.83 0.04
N VAL A 95 -18.43 -8.04 -0.46
CA VAL A 95 -18.07 -8.31 -1.87
C VAL A 95 -19.24 -8.93 -2.65
N GLY A 96 -20.45 -8.83 -2.10
CA GLY A 96 -21.68 -9.42 -2.60
C GLY A 96 -22.01 -9.18 -4.08
N PRO A 97 -23.16 -8.61 -4.43
CA PRO A 97 -23.64 -8.61 -5.81
C PRO A 97 -22.77 -7.81 -6.79
N ILE A 98 -21.90 -6.93 -6.30
CA ILE A 98 -21.02 -6.11 -7.15
C ILE A 98 -19.98 -6.97 -7.88
N PHE A 99 -19.43 -7.98 -7.21
CA PHE A 99 -18.35 -8.80 -7.77
C PHE A 99 -18.81 -10.10 -8.42
N GLY A 100 -20.02 -10.57 -8.12
CA GLY A 100 -20.55 -11.82 -8.64
C GLY A 100 -19.75 -13.07 -8.21
N VAL A 101 -20.32 -14.23 -8.39
CA VAL A 101 -19.66 -15.51 -8.07
C VAL A 101 -18.56 -15.78 -9.10
N GLY A 102 -17.38 -16.19 -8.64
CA GLY A 102 -16.26 -16.59 -9.50
C GLY A 102 -15.39 -15.42 -10.02
N LYS A 103 -15.66 -14.17 -9.65
CA LYS A 103 -14.80 -13.05 -9.99
C LYS A 103 -13.61 -12.94 -9.05
N THR A 104 -12.49 -12.52 -9.61
CA THR A 104 -11.30 -12.16 -8.85
C THR A 104 -11.32 -10.66 -8.56
N PHE A 105 -11.01 -10.27 -7.34
CA PHE A 105 -10.79 -8.88 -6.94
C PHE A 105 -9.58 -8.79 -6.04
N GLN A 106 -9.03 -7.60 -5.95
CA GLN A 106 -7.92 -7.28 -5.06
C GLN A 106 -8.44 -6.45 -3.88
N ILE A 107 -7.85 -6.61 -2.71
CA ILE A 107 -8.16 -5.83 -1.53
C ILE A 107 -7.00 -4.88 -1.28
N TYR A 108 -7.26 -3.60 -1.32
CA TYR A 108 -6.28 -2.58 -1.01
C TYR A 108 -6.52 -1.99 0.38
N ALA A 109 -5.45 -1.89 1.17
CA ALA A 109 -5.40 -0.97 2.29
C ALA A 109 -5.04 0.41 1.76
N VAL A 110 -5.88 1.39 2.01
CA VAL A 110 -5.70 2.76 1.54
C VAL A 110 -5.56 3.69 2.74
N VAL A 111 -4.46 4.40 2.79
CA VAL A 111 -4.23 5.45 3.78
C VAL A 111 -4.61 6.79 3.15
N ALA A 112 -5.52 7.51 3.77
CA ALA A 112 -6.11 8.72 3.24
C ALA A 112 -5.98 9.89 4.23
N ASP A 113 -5.57 11.05 3.74
CA ASP A 113 -5.67 12.29 4.51
C ASP A 113 -7.14 12.70 4.71
N GLN A 114 -7.38 13.78 5.43
CA GLN A 114 -8.74 14.23 5.75
C GLN A 114 -9.58 14.51 4.50
N SER A 115 -9.00 15.13 3.48
CA SER A 115 -9.70 15.46 2.24
C SER A 115 -10.06 14.21 1.44
N ALA A 116 -9.09 13.32 1.25
CA ALA A 116 -9.30 12.05 0.56
C ALA A 116 -10.27 11.13 1.32
N SER A 117 -10.19 11.11 2.65
CA SER A 117 -11.12 10.36 3.50
C SER A 117 -12.57 10.85 3.34
N THR A 118 -12.78 12.16 3.27
CA THR A 118 -14.09 12.76 3.00
C THR A 118 -14.62 12.36 1.62
N ALA A 119 -13.76 12.40 0.59
CA ALA A 119 -14.14 11.97 -0.74
C ALA A 119 -14.50 10.47 -0.79
N LEU A 120 -13.69 9.61 -0.16
CA LEU A 120 -13.97 8.16 -0.06
C LEU A 120 -15.29 7.89 0.65
N SER A 121 -15.58 8.62 1.72
CA SER A 121 -16.86 8.52 2.44
C SER A 121 -18.05 8.88 1.55
N SER A 122 -17.94 9.93 0.74
CA SER A 122 -18.97 10.34 -0.21
C SER A 122 -19.21 9.27 -1.28
N TYR A 123 -18.16 8.73 -1.87
CA TYR A 123 -18.28 7.64 -2.86
C TYR A 123 -18.89 6.37 -2.25
N ALA A 124 -18.50 6.02 -1.03
CA ALA A 124 -19.06 4.88 -0.32
C ALA A 124 -20.57 5.06 -0.04
N ALA A 125 -20.99 6.25 0.42
CA ALA A 125 -22.40 6.58 0.68
C ALA A 125 -23.26 6.51 -0.58
N GLN A 126 -22.72 6.93 -1.72
CA GLN A 126 -23.37 6.88 -3.02
C GLN A 126 -23.24 5.53 -3.73
N ARG A 127 -22.48 4.59 -3.15
CA ARG A 127 -22.12 3.30 -3.78
C ARG A 127 -21.49 3.47 -5.17
N THR A 128 -20.70 4.52 -5.32
CA THR A 128 -20.08 4.89 -6.59
C THR A 128 -18.70 4.28 -6.70
N ALA A 129 -18.48 3.51 -7.77
CA ALA A 129 -17.16 3.01 -8.13
C ALA A 129 -16.34 4.13 -8.77
N ILE A 130 -15.03 4.15 -8.47
CA ILE A 130 -14.09 5.15 -8.99
C ILE A 130 -12.95 4.48 -9.75
N THR A 131 -12.44 5.13 -10.77
CA THR A 131 -11.32 4.62 -11.59
C THR A 131 -9.96 5.00 -11.04
N LYS A 132 -9.92 5.98 -10.13
CA LYS A 132 -8.70 6.46 -9.50
C LYS A 132 -8.99 6.86 -8.06
N LEU A 133 -8.05 6.54 -7.17
CA LEU A 133 -8.13 7.01 -5.80
C LEU A 133 -8.03 8.55 -5.73
N PRO A 134 -8.73 9.20 -4.78
CA PRO A 134 -8.62 10.65 -4.56
C PRO A 134 -7.18 11.07 -4.29
N SER A 135 -6.86 12.32 -4.62
CA SER A 135 -5.60 12.93 -4.22
C SER A 135 -5.50 12.92 -2.70
N GLY A 136 -4.33 12.55 -2.16
CA GLY A 136 -4.14 12.35 -0.71
C GLY A 136 -4.49 10.95 -0.21
N ALA A 137 -4.98 10.06 -1.06
CA ALA A 137 -5.15 8.64 -0.78
C ALA A 137 -4.03 7.83 -1.44
N GLN A 138 -3.45 6.91 -0.70
CA GLN A 138 -2.37 6.03 -1.16
C GLN A 138 -2.71 4.58 -0.82
N SER A 139 -2.62 3.68 -1.81
CA SER A 139 -2.66 2.24 -1.54
C SER A 139 -1.35 1.82 -0.90
N VAL A 140 -1.45 0.97 0.10
CA VAL A 140 -0.31 0.39 0.81
C VAL A 140 -0.45 -1.12 0.67
N ASP A 141 0.57 -1.75 0.12
CA ASP A 141 0.65 -3.21 -0.05
C ASP A 141 1.11 -3.92 1.23
#